data_805080617ac952f2e06d1cd5fcf636a8
#
_entry.id   805080617ac952f2e06d1cd5fcf636a8
#
_cell.length_a   1.000
_cell.length_b   1.000
_cell.length_c   1.000
_cell.angle_alpha   90.00
_cell.angle_beta   90.00
_cell.angle_gamma   90.00
#
_symmetry.space_group_name_H-M   'P 1'
#
loop_
_entity.id
_entity.type
_entity.pdbx_description
1 polymer ?
#
loop_
_entity_poly.entity_id
_entity_poly.type
_entity_poly.pdbx_seq_one_letter_code
_entity_poly.pdbx_strand_id
1 'polypeptide(L)'
;MSAGTDIPEAVEDPIEYFLTDITYQGKSERTRDAYERVLRDFETSLSGAETGEQPLADATHRDCMAWIHDQRGGLSESTVATYASYLHRFYAYMVQIGVFDSNPMAIVVEEMDERIDADPARRDVSVPEMRQFVSGIRHPLDRAAIVTLLKTGMRVGELCNLDQRDLHLIDDPREDVTVRPSLDGRPNSLFVASEPARGSTVNGEERTASNKRRRDTVIPVDDDLAETLQAWLDVRPDPVSSARPLFSSTSDNWGRRLTPDAVRHIVTTHASEAGWYDNGGGVEENVTPHYFRHFFTTHLRDRTGDRGIVKYLRGDVAQDIIDTYTHDWGDRVREVYETHIYELPVAEYRSTCGV
;
A
#
# COMPACT_ATOMS: atom_id res chain seq x y z
N MET A 1 16.74 8.42 -45.68
CA MET A 1 15.90 9.34 -44.91
C MET A 1 16.37 9.22 -43.48
N SER A 2 17.21 10.16 -43.04
CA SER A 2 17.75 10.23 -41.70
C SER A 2 16.66 10.81 -40.80
N ALA A 3 16.19 10.04 -39.82
CA ALA A 3 15.36 10.55 -38.75
C ALA A 3 16.24 11.48 -37.91
N GLY A 4 16.02 12.78 -38.06
CA GLY A 4 16.65 13.76 -37.19
C GLY A 4 16.19 13.52 -35.77
N THR A 5 17.11 13.17 -34.91
CA THR A 5 16.94 13.24 -33.46
C THR A 5 16.91 14.72 -33.14
N ASP A 6 15.72 15.27 -32.85
CA ASP A 6 15.60 16.58 -32.23
C ASP A 6 16.29 16.47 -30.85
N ILE A 7 17.53 16.96 -30.78
CA ILE A 7 18.24 17.16 -29.50
C ILE A 7 17.51 18.32 -28.86
N PRO A 8 16.96 18.18 -27.63
CA PRO A 8 16.29 19.27 -26.94
C PRO A 8 17.29 20.45 -26.78
N GLU A 9 16.91 21.66 -27.21
CA GLU A 9 17.59 22.88 -26.79
C GLU A 9 17.71 22.87 -25.27
N ALA A 10 18.87 23.26 -24.76
CA ALA A 10 19.33 23.23 -23.37
C ALA A 10 18.20 23.03 -22.32
N VAL A 11 18.14 21.85 -21.73
CA VAL A 11 17.19 21.53 -20.66
C VAL A 11 17.60 22.35 -19.43
N GLU A 12 16.85 23.39 -19.08
CA GLU A 12 17.15 24.27 -17.95
C GLU A 12 17.13 23.51 -16.61
N ASP A 13 16.17 22.60 -16.42
CA ASP A 13 16.03 21.74 -15.25
C ASP A 13 15.92 20.27 -15.65
N PRO A 14 17.05 19.52 -15.64
CA PRO A 14 17.06 18.11 -16.00
C PRO A 14 16.17 17.23 -15.11
N ILE A 15 16.05 17.57 -13.82
CA ILE A 15 15.20 16.82 -12.88
C ILE A 15 13.73 16.98 -13.25
N GLU A 16 13.26 18.20 -13.45
CA GLU A 16 11.84 18.43 -13.80
C GLU A 16 11.49 17.83 -15.17
N TYR A 17 12.42 17.89 -16.12
CA TYR A 17 12.26 17.22 -17.42
C TYR A 17 12.04 15.71 -17.24
N PHE A 18 12.91 15.04 -16.49
CA PHE A 18 12.80 13.62 -16.19
C PHE A 18 11.48 13.29 -15.45
N LEU A 19 11.10 14.10 -14.45
CA LEU A 19 9.89 13.91 -13.66
C LEU A 19 8.62 14.03 -14.51
N THR A 20 8.61 14.94 -15.47
CA THR A 20 7.52 15.10 -16.43
C THR A 20 7.38 13.84 -17.29
N ASP A 21 8.49 13.34 -17.82
CA ASP A 21 8.47 12.16 -18.70
C ASP A 21 8.10 10.86 -17.98
N ILE A 22 8.55 10.68 -16.74
CA ILE A 22 8.09 9.50 -15.95
C ILE A 22 6.60 9.58 -15.62
N THR A 23 6.02 10.79 -15.55
CA THR A 23 4.58 10.97 -15.42
C THR A 23 3.84 10.55 -16.68
N TYR A 24 4.33 10.94 -17.86
CA TYR A 24 3.79 10.46 -19.15
C TYR A 24 3.93 8.94 -19.32
N GLN A 25 4.93 8.32 -18.71
CA GLN A 25 5.08 6.87 -18.66
C GLN A 25 4.11 6.18 -17.68
N GLY A 26 3.20 6.93 -17.04
CA GLY A 26 2.18 6.39 -16.14
C GLY A 26 2.69 6.08 -14.72
N LYS A 27 3.82 6.63 -14.29
CA LYS A 27 4.25 6.51 -12.89
C LYS A 27 3.36 7.33 -11.98
N SER A 28 3.12 6.82 -10.77
CA SER A 28 2.29 7.51 -9.79
C SER A 28 2.96 8.78 -9.27
N GLU A 29 2.16 9.77 -8.87
CA GLU A 29 2.62 11.00 -8.22
C GLU A 29 3.57 10.71 -7.04
N ARG A 30 3.24 9.75 -6.18
CA ARG A 30 4.11 9.33 -5.08
C ARG A 30 5.48 8.81 -5.56
N THR A 31 5.52 8.17 -6.73
CA THR A 31 6.79 7.72 -7.32
C THR A 31 7.58 8.92 -7.83
N ARG A 32 6.92 9.88 -8.48
CA ARG A 32 7.50 11.16 -8.90
C ARG A 32 8.11 11.89 -7.71
N ASP A 33 7.33 12.10 -6.63
CA ASP A 33 7.79 12.78 -5.40
C ASP A 33 9.01 12.09 -4.77
N ALA A 34 9.05 10.75 -4.81
CA ALA A 34 10.18 9.99 -4.29
C ALA A 34 11.45 10.21 -5.11
N TYR A 35 11.33 10.23 -6.44
CA TYR A 35 12.46 10.58 -7.32
C TYR A 35 12.89 12.04 -7.09
N GLU A 36 11.96 12.99 -7.10
CA GLU A 36 12.22 14.41 -6.92
C GLU A 36 13.04 14.66 -5.66
N ARG A 37 12.57 14.13 -4.53
CA ARG A 37 13.26 14.30 -3.24
C ARG A 37 14.69 13.80 -3.30
N VAL A 38 14.93 12.61 -3.86
CA VAL A 38 16.27 12.00 -3.89
C VAL A 38 17.19 12.75 -4.87
N LEU A 39 16.68 13.13 -6.03
CA LEU A 39 17.44 13.84 -7.06
C LEU A 39 17.80 15.25 -6.60
N ARG A 40 16.88 15.98 -5.95
CA ARG A 40 17.16 17.32 -5.41
C ARG A 40 18.11 17.28 -4.21
N ASP A 41 18.04 16.23 -3.38
CA ASP A 41 19.01 16.03 -2.30
C ASP A 41 20.44 15.82 -2.86
N PHE A 42 20.59 15.01 -3.90
CA PHE A 42 21.85 14.84 -4.58
C PHE A 42 22.34 16.13 -5.25
N GLU A 43 21.49 16.85 -5.98
CA GLU A 43 21.80 18.15 -6.60
C GLU A 43 22.32 19.15 -5.55
N THR A 44 21.65 19.21 -4.39
CA THR A 44 22.08 20.06 -3.28
C THR A 44 23.46 19.68 -2.76
N SER A 45 23.80 18.39 -2.73
CA SER A 45 25.10 17.90 -2.28
C SER A 45 26.25 18.31 -3.21
N LEU A 46 25.97 18.49 -4.51
CA LEU A 46 26.96 18.98 -5.49
C LEU A 46 27.29 20.47 -5.33
N SER A 47 26.39 21.23 -4.73
CA SER A 47 26.53 22.68 -4.51
C SER A 47 27.27 23.02 -3.21
N GLY A 48 28.32 22.26 -2.86
CA GLY A 48 29.09 22.43 -1.64
C GLY A 48 29.85 23.77 -1.56
N ALA A 49 30.06 24.27 -0.33
CA ALA A 49 30.47 25.63 0.02
C ALA A 49 31.83 26.13 -0.56
N GLU A 50 32.63 25.29 -1.18
CA GLU A 50 33.98 25.66 -1.66
C GLU A 50 34.14 25.72 -3.19
N THR A 51 33.21 25.15 -3.98
CA THR A 51 33.40 24.98 -5.44
C THR A 51 32.35 25.68 -6.31
N GLY A 52 31.32 26.31 -5.73
CA GLY A 52 30.23 26.87 -6.51
C GLY A 52 29.19 25.81 -6.93
N GLU A 53 28.14 26.22 -7.64
CA GLU A 53 27.13 25.31 -8.19
C GLU A 53 27.76 24.42 -9.26
N GLN A 54 27.83 23.11 -8.99
CA GLN A 54 28.22 22.12 -9.99
C GLN A 54 26.98 21.58 -10.69
N PRO A 55 26.85 21.70 -12.02
CA PRO A 55 25.72 21.13 -12.73
C PRO A 55 25.67 19.60 -12.60
N LEU A 56 24.44 19.05 -12.59
CA LEU A 56 24.23 17.59 -12.57
C LEU A 56 24.92 16.87 -13.72
N ALA A 57 25.07 17.52 -14.88
CA ALA A 57 25.76 16.97 -16.04
C ALA A 57 27.27 16.74 -15.82
N ASP A 58 27.87 17.51 -14.92
CA ASP A 58 29.33 17.47 -14.62
C ASP A 58 29.65 16.59 -13.40
N ALA A 59 28.61 15.97 -12.79
CA ALA A 59 28.81 15.08 -11.65
C ALA A 59 29.68 13.87 -12.03
N THR A 60 30.63 13.58 -11.18
CA THR A 60 31.56 12.45 -11.37
C THR A 60 31.13 11.23 -10.56
N HIS A 61 31.67 10.05 -10.86
CA HIS A 61 31.47 8.86 -10.03
C HIS A 61 31.89 9.06 -8.56
N ARG A 62 32.89 9.94 -8.31
CA ARG A 62 33.34 10.26 -6.94
C ARG A 62 32.32 11.08 -6.17
N ASP A 63 31.64 12.01 -6.84
CA ASP A 63 30.57 12.78 -6.22
C ASP A 63 29.38 11.85 -5.84
N CYS A 64 29.04 10.93 -6.74
CA CYS A 64 28.03 9.91 -6.48
C CYS A 64 28.43 8.98 -5.31
N MET A 65 29.69 8.52 -5.27
CA MET A 65 30.18 7.69 -4.16
C MET A 65 30.18 8.44 -2.83
N ALA A 66 30.60 9.71 -2.82
CA ALA A 66 30.60 10.54 -1.62
C ALA A 66 29.18 10.71 -1.07
N TRP A 67 28.22 11.05 -1.93
CA TRP A 67 26.82 11.18 -1.52
C TRP A 67 26.22 9.86 -1.01
N ILE A 68 26.48 8.72 -1.68
CA ILE A 68 26.07 7.39 -1.20
C ILE A 68 26.68 7.07 0.17
N HIS A 69 27.97 7.43 0.37
CA HIS A 69 28.64 7.25 1.65
C HIS A 69 27.93 8.02 2.78
N ASP A 70 27.54 9.27 2.52
CA ASP A 70 26.83 10.10 3.49
C ASP A 70 25.45 9.52 3.84
N GLN A 71 24.73 8.94 2.84
CA GLN A 71 23.44 8.29 3.07
C GLN A 71 23.56 7.05 3.98
N ARG A 72 24.69 6.33 3.95
CA ARG A 72 24.93 5.17 4.83
C ARG A 72 24.91 5.50 6.32
N GLY A 73 25.23 6.75 6.67
CA GLY A 73 25.24 7.21 8.07
C GLY A 73 23.87 7.27 8.75
N GLY A 74 22.76 7.28 7.97
CA GLY A 74 21.41 7.48 8.53
C GLY A 74 20.31 6.58 7.95
N LEU A 75 20.60 5.81 6.90
CA LEU A 75 19.60 5.01 6.20
C LEU A 75 19.95 3.51 6.21
N SER A 76 18.91 2.66 6.06
CA SER A 76 19.12 1.22 5.88
C SER A 76 19.75 0.92 4.52
N GLU A 77 20.50 -0.19 4.42
CA GLU A 77 21.14 -0.66 3.16
C GLU A 77 20.14 -0.70 1.99
N SER A 78 18.95 -1.23 2.21
CA SER A 78 17.88 -1.30 1.19
C SER A 78 17.40 0.09 0.74
N THR A 79 17.41 1.08 1.64
CA THR A 79 17.08 2.48 1.28
C THR A 79 18.19 3.10 0.48
N VAL A 80 19.45 2.91 0.87
CA VAL A 80 20.63 3.37 0.13
C VAL A 80 20.64 2.78 -1.28
N ALA A 81 20.42 1.47 -1.42
CA ALA A 81 20.31 0.80 -2.73
C ALA A 81 19.14 1.38 -3.58
N THR A 82 18.01 1.71 -2.96
CA THR A 82 16.89 2.36 -3.65
C THR A 82 17.28 3.74 -4.17
N TYR A 83 17.95 4.55 -3.37
CA TYR A 83 18.40 5.89 -3.77
C TYR A 83 19.43 5.81 -4.90
N ALA A 84 20.41 4.89 -4.80
CA ALA A 84 21.36 4.62 -5.87
C ALA A 84 20.65 4.22 -7.18
N SER A 85 19.60 3.39 -7.10
CA SER A 85 18.83 3.00 -8.29
C SER A 85 18.07 4.16 -8.92
N TYR A 86 17.59 5.13 -8.12
CA TYR A 86 16.92 6.34 -8.63
C TYR A 86 17.89 7.24 -9.39
N LEU A 87 19.04 7.52 -8.80
CA LEU A 87 20.11 8.29 -9.47
C LEU A 87 20.58 7.60 -10.75
N HIS A 88 20.88 6.29 -10.68
CA HIS A 88 21.30 5.53 -11.85
C HIS A 88 20.28 5.61 -12.99
N ARG A 89 18.97 5.46 -12.68
CA ARG A 89 17.91 5.54 -13.67
C ARG A 89 17.79 6.95 -14.26
N PHE A 90 17.90 7.99 -13.45
CA PHE A 90 17.91 9.38 -13.91
C PHE A 90 19.04 9.62 -14.91
N TYR A 91 20.27 9.31 -14.54
CA TYR A 91 21.42 9.50 -15.41
C TYR A 91 21.34 8.64 -16.68
N ALA A 92 20.94 7.38 -16.55
CA ALA A 92 20.74 6.50 -17.72
C ALA A 92 19.70 7.09 -18.70
N TYR A 93 18.62 7.67 -18.18
CA TYR A 93 17.61 8.33 -18.99
C TYR A 93 18.16 9.57 -19.68
N MET A 94 18.88 10.46 -18.96
CA MET A 94 19.46 11.68 -19.51
C MET A 94 20.51 11.38 -20.60
N VAL A 95 21.28 10.32 -20.44
CA VAL A 95 22.20 9.83 -21.47
C VAL A 95 21.43 9.30 -22.69
N GLN A 96 20.37 8.53 -22.46
CA GLN A 96 19.57 7.95 -23.55
C GLN A 96 18.93 9.01 -24.45
N ILE A 97 18.52 10.15 -23.89
CA ILE A 97 17.92 11.26 -24.64
C ILE A 97 18.98 12.27 -25.15
N GLY A 98 20.27 12.03 -24.87
CA GLY A 98 21.38 12.86 -25.36
C GLY A 98 21.59 14.19 -24.62
N VAL A 99 21.03 14.34 -23.40
CA VAL A 99 21.21 15.54 -22.56
C VAL A 99 22.50 15.46 -21.75
N PHE A 100 22.88 14.26 -21.32
CA PHE A 100 24.15 14.01 -20.62
C PHE A 100 25.04 13.07 -21.42
N ASP A 101 26.36 13.23 -21.30
CA ASP A 101 27.35 12.43 -22.03
C ASP A 101 27.60 11.04 -21.39
N SER A 102 27.43 10.92 -20.07
CA SER A 102 27.75 9.70 -19.33
C SER A 102 26.87 9.51 -18.09
N ASN A 103 26.81 8.28 -17.60
CA ASN A 103 26.14 7.94 -16.36
C ASN A 103 27.18 7.66 -15.26
N PRO A 104 27.44 8.61 -14.33
CA PRO A 104 28.43 8.45 -13.28
C PRO A 104 28.05 7.39 -12.24
N MET A 105 26.75 7.03 -12.16
CA MET A 105 26.25 5.99 -11.25
C MET A 105 26.50 4.57 -11.76
N ALA A 106 26.86 4.36 -13.02
CA ALA A 106 27.00 3.02 -13.59
C ALA A 106 28.01 2.17 -12.80
N ILE A 107 29.22 2.70 -12.57
CA ILE A 107 30.26 2.02 -11.78
C ILE A 107 29.85 1.89 -10.32
N VAL A 108 29.22 2.92 -9.74
CA VAL A 108 28.81 2.93 -8.33
C VAL A 108 27.83 1.79 -8.04
N VAL A 109 26.82 1.62 -8.89
CA VAL A 109 25.81 0.55 -8.72
C VAL A 109 26.40 -0.84 -8.94
N GLU A 110 27.41 -0.98 -9.81
CA GLU A 110 28.09 -2.25 -10.07
C GLU A 110 28.95 -2.69 -8.87
N GLU A 111 29.64 -1.74 -8.22
CA GLU A 111 30.60 -2.01 -7.15
C GLU A 111 29.99 -1.94 -5.73
N MET A 112 28.78 -1.36 -5.56
CA MET A 112 28.16 -1.26 -4.24
C MET A 112 27.65 -2.62 -3.74
N ASP A 113 27.78 -2.86 -2.44
CA ASP A 113 27.33 -4.09 -1.79
C ASP A 113 25.84 -4.06 -1.40
N GLU A 114 25.30 -2.85 -1.18
CA GLU A 114 23.91 -2.68 -0.79
C GLU A 114 22.96 -3.22 -1.86
N ARG A 115 21.95 -3.92 -1.41
CA ARG A 115 20.92 -4.52 -2.27
C ARG A 115 19.53 -4.11 -1.78
N ILE A 116 18.60 -3.95 -2.73
CA ILE A 116 17.19 -3.81 -2.41
C ILE A 116 16.69 -5.16 -1.91
N ASP A 117 16.35 -5.24 -0.63
CA ASP A 117 15.75 -6.45 -0.09
C ASP A 117 14.28 -6.52 -0.53
N ALA A 118 13.98 -7.49 -1.39
CA ALA A 118 12.64 -7.72 -1.90
C ALA A 118 11.73 -8.47 -0.92
N ASP A 119 12.32 -9.20 0.05
CA ASP A 119 11.58 -9.99 1.04
C ASP A 119 12.29 -9.93 2.41
N PRO A 120 12.33 -8.73 3.02
CA PRO A 120 13.01 -8.52 4.29
C PRO A 120 12.41 -9.42 5.37
N ALA A 121 13.27 -9.90 6.28
CA ALA A 121 12.82 -10.54 7.49
C ALA A 121 11.80 -9.65 8.21
N ARG A 122 10.80 -10.26 8.83
CA ARG A 122 9.76 -9.53 9.57
C ARG A 122 9.62 -10.15 10.93
N ARG A 123 9.12 -9.34 11.88
CA ARG A 123 8.73 -9.84 13.19
C ARG A 123 7.85 -11.09 13.01
N ASP A 124 8.18 -12.16 13.70
CA ASP A 124 7.33 -13.34 13.74
C ASP A 124 6.27 -13.17 14.82
N VAL A 125 5.01 -13.06 14.41
CA VAL A 125 3.85 -12.96 15.30
C VAL A 125 2.94 -14.13 15.03
N SER A 126 2.71 -14.94 16.05
CA SER A 126 1.81 -16.07 15.98
C SER A 126 0.33 -15.66 15.96
N VAL A 127 -0.55 -16.55 15.50
CA VAL A 127 -2.01 -16.31 15.56
C VAL A 127 -2.51 -16.05 16.98
N PRO A 128 -2.08 -16.78 18.03
CA PRO A 128 -2.48 -16.44 19.40
C PRO A 128 -2.06 -15.04 19.85
N GLU A 129 -0.85 -14.59 19.52
CA GLU A 129 -0.40 -13.22 19.84
C GLU A 129 -1.23 -12.17 19.09
N MET A 130 -1.54 -12.42 17.81
CA MET A 130 -2.41 -11.53 17.02
C MET A 130 -3.84 -11.48 17.60
N ARG A 131 -4.36 -12.61 18.08
CA ARG A 131 -5.65 -12.65 18.81
C ARG A 131 -5.62 -11.77 20.06
N GLN A 132 -4.56 -11.87 20.85
CA GLN A 132 -4.38 -11.04 22.05
C GLN A 132 -4.31 -9.55 21.68
N PHE A 133 -3.54 -9.22 20.64
CA PHE A 133 -3.45 -7.85 20.13
C PHE A 133 -4.83 -7.29 19.74
N VAL A 134 -5.57 -8.01 18.90
CA VAL A 134 -6.91 -7.60 18.44
C VAL A 134 -7.89 -7.49 19.62
N SER A 135 -7.82 -8.37 20.62
CA SER A 135 -8.70 -8.32 21.80
C SER A 135 -8.54 -7.07 22.64
N GLY A 136 -7.36 -6.45 22.61
CA GLY A 136 -7.06 -5.19 23.27
C GLY A 136 -7.68 -3.95 22.62
N ILE A 137 -8.06 -4.03 21.35
CA ILE A 137 -8.58 -2.89 20.58
C ILE A 137 -10.05 -2.70 20.88
N ARG A 138 -10.40 -1.59 21.56
CA ARG A 138 -11.77 -1.30 21.98
C ARG A 138 -12.51 -0.34 21.06
N HIS A 139 -11.79 0.55 20.35
CA HIS A 139 -12.42 1.53 19.49
C HIS A 139 -12.99 0.83 18.23
N PRO A 140 -14.31 0.96 17.92
CA PRO A 140 -14.95 0.18 16.86
C PRO A 140 -14.34 0.39 15.47
N LEU A 141 -13.99 1.63 15.10
CA LEU A 141 -13.32 1.94 13.83
C LEU A 141 -11.98 1.26 13.73
N ASP A 142 -11.14 1.40 14.77
CA ASP A 142 -9.77 0.88 14.78
C ASP A 142 -9.79 -0.63 14.65
N ARG A 143 -10.66 -1.28 15.42
CA ARG A 143 -10.86 -2.72 15.36
C ARG A 143 -11.34 -3.17 13.99
N ALA A 144 -12.37 -2.50 13.43
CA ALA A 144 -12.92 -2.84 12.13
C ALA A 144 -11.87 -2.69 11.02
N ALA A 145 -11.08 -1.60 11.03
CA ALA A 145 -10.01 -1.39 10.06
C ALA A 145 -8.91 -2.47 10.16
N ILE A 146 -8.44 -2.76 11.38
CA ILE A 146 -7.37 -3.74 11.63
C ILE A 146 -7.83 -5.16 11.30
N VAL A 147 -9.01 -5.58 11.75
CA VAL A 147 -9.54 -6.92 11.47
C VAL A 147 -9.80 -7.10 9.98
N THR A 148 -10.33 -6.08 9.29
CA THR A 148 -10.49 -6.14 7.83
C THR A 148 -9.16 -6.35 7.13
N LEU A 149 -8.10 -5.62 7.48
CA LEU A 149 -6.77 -5.82 6.91
C LEU A 149 -6.21 -7.22 7.18
N LEU A 150 -6.39 -7.72 8.40
CA LEU A 150 -5.96 -9.06 8.79
C LEU A 150 -6.71 -10.17 8.05
N LYS A 151 -8.03 -10.07 7.94
CA LYS A 151 -8.88 -11.11 7.35
C LYS A 151 -8.90 -11.11 5.82
N THR A 152 -8.54 -10.01 5.16
CA THR A 152 -8.62 -9.88 3.70
C THR A 152 -7.25 -9.77 3.02
N GLY A 153 -6.22 -9.41 3.77
CA GLY A 153 -4.89 -9.14 3.21
C GLY A 153 -4.86 -7.99 2.19
N MET A 154 -5.89 -7.14 2.16
CA MET A 154 -5.92 -5.98 1.26
C MET A 154 -4.89 -4.92 1.63
N ARG A 155 -4.55 -4.05 0.68
CA ARG A 155 -3.68 -2.90 0.94
C ARG A 155 -4.47 -1.78 1.63
N VAL A 156 -3.77 -0.95 2.39
CA VAL A 156 -4.38 0.17 3.11
C VAL A 156 -5.16 1.11 2.18
N GLY A 157 -4.68 1.38 0.98
CA GLY A 157 -5.41 2.18 -0.01
C GLY A 157 -6.71 1.52 -0.47
N GLU A 158 -6.70 0.19 -0.62
CA GLU A 158 -7.89 -0.59 -0.96
C GLU A 158 -8.95 -0.52 0.15
N LEU A 159 -8.54 -0.64 1.42
CA LEU A 159 -9.43 -0.45 2.57
C LEU A 159 -10.05 0.95 2.58
N CYS A 160 -9.23 1.99 2.40
CA CYS A 160 -9.72 3.38 2.39
C CYS A 160 -10.71 3.65 1.24
N ASN A 161 -10.57 2.96 0.11
CA ASN A 161 -11.42 3.15 -1.06
C ASN A 161 -12.75 2.38 -1.03
N LEU A 162 -12.98 1.53 -0.02
CA LEU A 162 -14.25 0.83 0.12
C LEU A 162 -15.40 1.81 0.37
N ASP A 163 -16.46 1.64 -0.39
CA ASP A 163 -17.77 2.27 -0.16
C ASP A 163 -18.71 1.27 0.54
N GLN A 164 -19.78 1.73 1.14
CA GLN A 164 -20.77 0.83 1.79
C GLN A 164 -21.37 -0.18 0.82
N ARG A 165 -21.54 0.19 -0.45
CA ARG A 165 -22.03 -0.69 -1.51
C ARG A 165 -21.08 -1.85 -1.85
N ASP A 166 -19.84 -1.77 -1.39
CA ASP A 166 -18.82 -2.79 -1.63
C ASP A 166 -18.86 -3.92 -0.59
N LEU A 167 -19.75 -3.84 0.39
CA LEU A 167 -19.97 -4.85 1.42
C LEU A 167 -21.39 -5.39 1.34
N HIS A 168 -21.53 -6.72 1.37
CA HIS A 168 -22.80 -7.44 1.49
C HIS A 168 -22.70 -8.38 2.70
N LEU A 169 -23.52 -8.12 3.73
CA LEU A 169 -23.66 -8.96 4.91
C LEU A 169 -25.04 -9.65 4.90
N ILE A 170 -25.15 -10.83 5.52
CA ILE A 170 -26.45 -11.53 5.71
C ILE A 170 -27.33 -10.69 6.63
N ASP A 171 -26.81 -10.33 7.80
CA ASP A 171 -27.50 -9.50 8.79
C ASP A 171 -26.98 -8.07 8.67
N ASP A 172 -27.35 -7.39 7.59
CA ASP A 172 -26.88 -6.04 7.29
C ASP A 172 -27.73 -5.00 8.05
N PRO A 173 -27.15 -4.20 8.95
CA PRO A 173 -27.89 -3.17 9.68
C PRO A 173 -28.28 -1.97 8.81
N ARG A 174 -27.84 -1.92 7.55
CA ARG A 174 -28.06 -0.78 6.63
C ARG A 174 -29.27 -1.01 5.75
N GLU A 175 -30.38 -0.36 6.03
CA GLU A 175 -31.61 -0.51 5.24
C GLU A 175 -31.55 0.14 3.84
N ASP A 176 -30.74 1.20 3.66
CA ASP A 176 -30.74 2.06 2.46
C ASP A 176 -29.50 1.84 1.55
N VAL A 177 -28.81 0.73 1.65
CA VAL A 177 -27.63 0.47 0.83
C VAL A 177 -27.91 -0.55 -0.25
N THR A 178 -27.89 -0.09 -1.51
CA THR A 178 -27.86 -1.00 -2.66
C THR A 178 -26.44 -1.51 -2.84
N VAL A 179 -26.23 -2.80 -2.64
CA VAL A 179 -24.93 -3.46 -2.88
C VAL A 179 -24.58 -3.47 -4.37
N ARG A 180 -23.32 -3.66 -4.69
CA ARG A 180 -22.89 -3.81 -6.09
C ARG A 180 -23.51 -5.05 -6.73
N PRO A 181 -23.85 -5.00 -8.03
CA PRO A 181 -24.37 -6.17 -8.75
C PRO A 181 -23.46 -7.40 -8.69
N SER A 182 -22.12 -7.19 -8.60
CA SER A 182 -21.16 -8.27 -8.44
C SER A 182 -21.24 -9.01 -7.11
N LEU A 183 -21.97 -8.48 -6.14
CA LEU A 183 -22.24 -9.09 -4.84
C LEU A 183 -23.64 -9.71 -4.75
N ASP A 184 -24.48 -9.59 -5.81
CA ASP A 184 -25.79 -10.22 -5.85
C ASP A 184 -25.68 -11.75 -5.66
N GLY A 185 -26.47 -12.29 -4.74
CA GLY A 185 -26.43 -13.72 -4.40
C GLY A 185 -25.16 -14.18 -3.68
N ARG A 186 -24.30 -13.25 -3.26
CA ARG A 186 -23.05 -13.53 -2.55
C ARG A 186 -23.02 -12.82 -1.19
N PRO A 187 -23.84 -13.23 -0.23
CA PRO A 187 -23.82 -12.66 1.11
C PRO A 187 -22.47 -12.93 1.78
N ASN A 188 -22.16 -12.14 2.81
CA ASN A 188 -20.87 -12.16 3.51
C ASN A 188 -19.69 -12.07 2.53
N SER A 189 -19.65 -10.98 1.76
CA SER A 189 -18.60 -10.70 0.78
C SER A 189 -18.24 -9.21 0.74
N LEU A 190 -16.97 -8.95 0.45
CA LEU A 190 -16.41 -7.65 0.12
C LEU A 190 -16.00 -7.61 -1.35
N PHE A 191 -16.37 -6.57 -2.07
CA PHE A 191 -15.88 -6.27 -3.41
C PHE A 191 -14.75 -5.25 -3.35
N VAL A 192 -13.62 -5.56 -3.95
CA VAL A 192 -12.48 -4.65 -4.04
C VAL A 192 -12.21 -4.36 -5.52
N ALA A 193 -12.49 -3.12 -5.93
CA ALA A 193 -12.24 -2.66 -7.30
C ALA A 193 -10.75 -2.52 -7.59
N SER A 194 -10.36 -2.70 -8.84
CA SER A 194 -8.99 -2.48 -9.32
C SER A 194 -8.72 -1.03 -9.74
N GLU A 195 -9.74 -0.33 -10.22
CA GLU A 195 -9.61 0.96 -10.90
C GLU A 195 -9.29 2.19 -10.04
N PRO A 196 -9.78 2.36 -8.78
CA PRO A 196 -9.57 3.61 -8.05
C PRO A 196 -8.09 4.01 -8.01
N ALA A 197 -7.80 5.19 -8.53
CA ALA A 197 -6.49 5.83 -8.46
C ALA A 197 -6.60 7.15 -7.66
N ARG A 198 -5.52 7.53 -6.98
CA ARG A 198 -5.44 8.83 -6.30
C ARG A 198 -5.72 9.96 -7.30
N GLY A 199 -6.56 10.91 -6.92
CA GLY A 199 -7.02 12.01 -7.76
C GLY A 199 -8.16 11.66 -8.72
N SER A 200 -8.51 10.36 -8.88
CA SER A 200 -9.67 9.99 -9.70
C SER A 200 -10.97 10.18 -8.94
N THR A 201 -12.03 10.57 -9.65
CA THR A 201 -13.38 10.66 -9.09
C THR A 201 -14.10 9.34 -9.27
N VAL A 202 -14.44 8.68 -8.17
CA VAL A 202 -15.20 7.42 -8.17
C VAL A 202 -16.42 7.58 -7.26
N ASN A 203 -17.60 7.24 -7.79
CA ASN A 203 -18.87 7.34 -7.05
C ASN A 203 -19.12 8.77 -6.51
N GLY A 204 -18.71 9.80 -7.26
CA GLY A 204 -18.90 11.21 -6.91
C GLY A 204 -17.92 11.78 -5.88
N GLU A 205 -16.87 11.04 -5.52
CA GLU A 205 -15.85 11.49 -4.57
C GLU A 205 -14.44 11.30 -5.14
N GLU A 206 -13.57 12.31 -4.98
CA GLU A 206 -12.16 12.21 -5.34
C GLU A 206 -11.43 11.27 -4.37
N ARG A 207 -10.66 10.32 -4.91
CA ARG A 207 -9.95 9.31 -4.12
C ARG A 207 -8.58 9.82 -3.67
N THR A 208 -8.29 9.67 -2.40
CA THR A 208 -6.99 10.03 -1.80
C THR A 208 -5.96 8.91 -1.85
N ALA A 209 -6.37 7.72 -2.31
CA ALA A 209 -5.53 6.53 -2.40
C ALA A 209 -5.76 5.77 -3.70
N SER A 210 -4.74 5.05 -4.16
CA SER A 210 -4.84 4.16 -5.32
C SER A 210 -5.02 2.71 -4.89
N ASN A 211 -5.87 1.98 -5.61
CA ASN A 211 -5.89 0.53 -5.56
C ASN A 211 -4.79 0.00 -6.50
N LYS A 212 -3.89 -0.81 -5.94
CA LYS A 212 -2.81 -1.46 -6.71
C LYS A 212 -3.16 -2.92 -7.06
N ARG A 213 -4.45 -3.19 -7.18
CA ARG A 213 -5.00 -4.50 -7.50
C ARG A 213 -5.03 -4.67 -9.02
N ARG A 214 -4.67 -5.84 -9.52
CA ARG A 214 -4.62 -6.10 -10.98
C ARG A 214 -5.99 -6.39 -11.59
N ARG A 215 -6.99 -6.69 -10.76
CA ARG A 215 -8.36 -7.01 -11.15
C ARG A 215 -9.33 -6.81 -9.99
N ASP A 216 -10.58 -6.64 -10.31
CA ASP A 216 -11.66 -6.67 -9.34
C ASP A 216 -11.71 -8.02 -8.63
N THR A 217 -11.98 -8.01 -7.34
CA THR A 217 -11.96 -9.24 -6.54
C THR A 217 -13.12 -9.23 -5.55
N VAL A 218 -13.82 -10.35 -5.44
CA VAL A 218 -14.75 -10.61 -4.36
C VAL A 218 -14.02 -11.43 -3.30
N ILE A 219 -13.98 -10.92 -2.07
CA ILE A 219 -13.33 -11.54 -0.92
C ILE A 219 -14.43 -12.03 0.03
N PRO A 220 -14.42 -13.30 0.44
CA PRO A 220 -15.35 -13.78 1.47
C PRO A 220 -15.13 -13.06 2.80
N VAL A 221 -16.19 -12.92 3.57
CA VAL A 221 -16.22 -12.35 4.93
C VAL A 221 -16.64 -13.49 5.86
N ASP A 222 -15.76 -13.89 6.76
CA ASP A 222 -16.08 -14.89 7.79
C ASP A 222 -16.85 -14.25 8.96
N ASP A 223 -17.32 -15.08 9.89
CA ASP A 223 -18.16 -14.64 10.99
C ASP A 223 -17.50 -13.58 11.86
N ASP A 224 -16.22 -13.74 12.21
CA ASP A 224 -15.46 -12.76 13.01
C ASP A 224 -15.42 -11.38 12.34
N LEU A 225 -15.18 -11.35 11.03
CA LEU A 225 -15.15 -10.10 10.26
C LEU A 225 -16.56 -9.53 10.09
N ALA A 226 -17.55 -10.37 9.84
CA ALA A 226 -18.96 -9.96 9.73
C ALA A 226 -19.43 -9.25 11.00
N GLU A 227 -19.28 -9.89 12.16
CA GLU A 227 -19.67 -9.31 13.46
C GLU A 227 -18.88 -8.04 13.78
N THR A 228 -17.58 -8.00 13.45
CA THR A 228 -16.77 -6.79 13.64
C THR A 228 -17.25 -5.63 12.76
N LEU A 229 -17.63 -5.90 11.51
CA LEU A 229 -18.14 -4.89 10.60
C LEU A 229 -19.54 -4.43 10.97
N GLN A 230 -20.42 -5.34 11.42
CA GLN A 230 -21.75 -4.99 11.95
C GLN A 230 -21.62 -4.03 13.13
N ALA A 231 -20.80 -4.37 14.13
CA ALA A 231 -20.54 -3.51 15.29
C ALA A 231 -20.00 -2.12 14.90
N TRP A 232 -19.20 -2.03 13.86
CA TRP A 232 -18.75 -0.74 13.31
C TRP A 232 -19.89 0.02 12.63
N LEU A 233 -20.67 -0.65 11.79
CA LEU A 233 -21.77 -0.05 11.04
C LEU A 233 -22.85 0.53 11.95
N ASP A 234 -23.09 -0.08 13.13
CA ASP A 234 -24.07 0.38 14.13
C ASP A 234 -23.68 1.73 14.76
N VAL A 235 -22.39 2.03 14.85
CA VAL A 235 -21.91 3.23 15.58
C VAL A 235 -21.14 4.22 14.69
N ARG A 236 -20.94 3.90 13.41
CA ARG A 236 -20.17 4.76 12.53
C ARG A 236 -20.87 6.11 12.30
N PRO A 237 -20.09 7.19 12.09
CA PRO A 237 -20.65 8.47 11.70
C PRO A 237 -21.40 8.41 10.36
N ASP A 238 -22.42 9.24 10.22
CA ASP A 238 -23.01 9.49 8.91
C ASP A 238 -21.95 10.04 7.96
N PRO A 239 -21.85 9.50 6.73
CA PRO A 239 -20.84 9.93 5.79
C PRO A 239 -21.14 11.33 5.25
N VAL A 240 -20.11 12.18 5.19
CA VAL A 240 -20.22 13.51 4.57
C VAL A 240 -20.32 13.41 3.04
N SER A 241 -19.70 12.38 2.46
CA SER A 241 -19.66 12.16 1.01
C SER A 241 -20.84 11.31 0.54
N SER A 242 -21.38 11.67 -0.64
CA SER A 242 -22.41 10.87 -1.35
C SER A 242 -21.91 9.48 -1.76
N ALA A 243 -20.60 9.28 -1.85
CA ALA A 243 -19.99 7.98 -2.10
C ALA A 243 -20.20 6.98 -0.95
N ARG A 244 -20.57 7.48 0.24
CA ARG A 244 -20.83 6.68 1.44
C ARG A 244 -19.68 5.72 1.77
N PRO A 245 -18.48 6.24 2.17
CA PRO A 245 -17.33 5.41 2.52
C PRO A 245 -17.69 4.39 3.59
N LEU A 246 -17.15 3.17 3.48
CA LEU A 246 -17.35 2.12 4.49
C LEU A 246 -16.64 2.50 5.79
N PHE A 247 -15.43 3.02 5.71
CA PHE A 247 -14.64 3.50 6.84
C PHE A 247 -14.59 5.03 6.84
N SER A 248 -15.17 5.62 7.89
CA SER A 248 -15.25 7.07 8.09
C SER A 248 -14.52 7.46 9.36
N SER A 249 -13.89 8.65 9.36
CA SER A 249 -13.20 9.20 10.53
C SER A 249 -14.17 9.49 11.68
N THR A 250 -13.74 9.18 12.89
CA THR A 250 -14.42 9.49 14.16
C THR A 250 -13.71 10.59 14.95
N SER A 251 -12.80 11.32 14.33
CA SER A 251 -12.03 12.42 14.93
C SER A 251 -12.25 13.74 14.17
N ASP A 252 -11.25 14.60 14.06
CA ASP A 252 -11.32 15.94 13.44
C ASP A 252 -11.95 15.99 12.05
N ASN A 253 -11.84 14.92 11.29
CA ASN A 253 -12.47 14.75 9.98
C ASN A 253 -13.75 13.91 10.05
N TRP A 254 -14.56 14.11 11.07
CA TRP A 254 -15.78 13.36 11.36
C TRP A 254 -16.64 13.07 10.12
N GLY A 255 -16.95 11.79 9.89
CA GLY A 255 -17.77 11.34 8.76
C GLY A 255 -17.09 11.38 7.38
N ARG A 256 -15.86 11.91 7.26
CA ARG A 256 -15.08 11.86 6.03
C ARG A 256 -14.40 10.52 5.86
N ARG A 257 -14.15 10.13 4.61
CA ARG A 257 -13.40 8.92 4.25
C ARG A 257 -12.08 8.83 5.02
N LEU A 258 -11.79 7.66 5.56
CA LEU A 258 -10.53 7.38 6.21
C LEU A 258 -9.38 7.42 5.19
N THR A 259 -8.28 8.05 5.56
CA THR A 259 -7.08 8.15 4.70
C THR A 259 -6.06 7.07 5.04
N PRO A 260 -5.14 6.72 4.11
CA PRO A 260 -4.04 5.80 4.41
C PRO A 260 -3.18 6.21 5.60
N ASP A 261 -2.97 7.51 5.80
CA ASP A 261 -2.18 8.03 6.93
C ASP A 261 -2.94 7.88 8.25
N ALA A 262 -4.27 8.09 8.24
CA ALA A 262 -5.10 7.84 9.42
C ALA A 262 -5.09 6.35 9.80
N VAL A 263 -5.22 5.43 8.81
CA VAL A 263 -5.11 3.98 9.07
C VAL A 263 -3.71 3.61 9.57
N ARG A 264 -2.66 4.20 9.00
CA ARG A 264 -1.30 3.99 9.48
C ARG A 264 -1.18 4.43 10.95
N HIS A 265 -1.69 5.61 11.28
CA HIS A 265 -1.67 6.11 12.66
C HIS A 265 -2.41 5.18 13.63
N ILE A 266 -3.61 4.72 13.27
CA ILE A 266 -4.36 3.73 14.05
C ILE A 266 -3.49 2.49 14.33
N VAL A 267 -2.95 1.89 13.27
CA VAL A 267 -2.17 0.65 13.40
C VAL A 267 -0.91 0.85 14.22
N THR A 268 -0.15 1.93 13.97
CA THR A 268 1.12 2.17 14.69
C THR A 268 0.90 2.54 16.14
N THR A 269 -0.21 3.21 16.49
CA THR A 269 -0.58 3.49 17.88
C THR A 269 -0.81 2.19 18.65
N HIS A 270 -1.69 1.32 18.16
CA HIS A 270 -1.95 0.04 18.83
C HIS A 270 -0.73 -0.90 18.83
N ALA A 271 0.05 -0.89 17.74
CA ALA A 271 1.29 -1.66 17.67
C ALA A 271 2.35 -1.16 18.68
N SER A 272 2.44 0.16 18.88
CA SER A 272 3.34 0.75 19.87
C SER A 272 2.93 0.36 21.31
N GLU A 273 1.63 0.42 21.61
CA GLU A 273 1.09 -0.04 22.90
C GLU A 273 1.38 -1.52 23.18
N ALA A 274 1.45 -2.34 22.12
CA ALA A 274 1.80 -3.77 22.21
C ALA A 274 3.32 -4.04 22.19
N GLY A 275 4.18 -3.01 22.08
CA GLY A 275 5.63 -3.17 21.92
C GLY A 275 6.04 -3.74 20.56
N TRP A 276 5.23 -3.50 19.54
CA TRP A 276 5.44 -3.99 18.16
C TRP A 276 5.75 -2.86 17.17
N TYR A 277 5.95 -1.66 17.64
CA TYR A 277 6.31 -0.52 16.81
C TYR A 277 7.19 0.46 17.57
N ASP A 278 8.35 0.77 17.00
CA ASP A 278 9.27 1.79 17.45
C ASP A 278 9.49 2.82 16.34
N ASN A 279 9.46 4.10 16.72
CA ASN A 279 9.70 5.17 15.75
C ASN A 279 11.16 5.14 15.30
N GLY A 280 11.39 4.96 13.99
CA GLY A 280 12.72 4.78 13.42
C GLY A 280 13.14 3.32 13.25
N GLY A 281 12.41 2.37 13.82
CA GLY A 281 12.65 0.94 13.62
C GLY A 281 12.34 0.48 12.19
N GLY A 282 12.98 -0.60 11.77
CA GLY A 282 12.85 -1.20 10.44
C GLY A 282 11.58 -2.03 10.25
N VAL A 283 11.43 -2.60 9.06
CA VAL A 283 10.32 -3.53 8.74
C VAL A 283 10.42 -4.85 9.50
N GLU A 284 11.60 -5.18 10.01
CA GLU A 284 11.89 -6.36 10.81
C GLU A 284 11.27 -6.27 12.21
N GLU A 285 11.16 -5.05 12.72
CA GLU A 285 10.71 -4.78 14.08
C GLU A 285 9.26 -4.31 14.11
N ASN A 286 8.84 -3.55 13.10
CA ASN A 286 7.62 -2.76 13.12
C ASN A 286 6.43 -3.44 12.47
N VAL A 287 5.34 -3.54 13.24
CA VAL A 287 4.01 -3.88 12.72
C VAL A 287 3.35 -2.64 12.15
N THR A 288 3.05 -2.69 10.87
CA THR A 288 2.40 -1.62 10.10
C THR A 288 1.21 -2.20 9.30
N PRO A 289 0.38 -1.40 8.62
CA PRO A 289 -0.68 -1.97 7.78
C PRO A 289 -0.20 -2.98 6.74
N HIS A 290 1.04 -2.82 6.23
CA HIS A 290 1.62 -3.78 5.30
C HIS A 290 1.99 -5.11 5.97
N TYR A 291 2.34 -5.08 7.24
CA TYR A 291 2.58 -6.28 8.03
C TYR A 291 1.34 -7.19 8.09
N PHE A 292 0.13 -6.62 8.25
CA PHE A 292 -1.10 -7.43 8.28
C PHE A 292 -1.35 -8.17 6.97
N ARG A 293 -1.00 -7.57 5.85
CA ARG A 293 -1.04 -8.25 4.55
C ARG A 293 -0.01 -9.39 4.48
N HIS A 294 1.18 -9.21 5.05
CA HIS A 294 2.17 -10.29 5.18
C HIS A 294 1.63 -11.41 6.08
N PHE A 295 1.11 -11.07 7.25
CA PHE A 295 0.50 -12.02 8.19
C PHE A 295 -0.60 -12.86 7.53
N PHE A 296 -1.57 -12.21 6.87
CA PHE A 296 -2.61 -12.90 6.09
C PHE A 296 -2.01 -13.87 5.08
N THR A 297 -1.03 -13.41 4.32
CA THR A 297 -0.41 -14.21 3.26
C THR A 297 0.28 -15.45 3.81
N THR A 298 1.11 -15.28 4.84
CA THR A 298 1.88 -16.38 5.44
C THR A 298 0.96 -17.40 6.05
N HIS A 299 0.06 -16.97 6.94
CA HIS A 299 -0.79 -17.90 7.66
C HIS A 299 -1.83 -18.59 6.77
N LEU A 300 -2.39 -17.92 5.77
CA LEU A 300 -3.33 -18.56 4.86
C LEU A 300 -2.61 -19.50 3.89
N ARG A 301 -1.44 -19.11 3.37
CA ARG A 301 -0.62 -19.98 2.51
C ARG A 301 -0.21 -21.26 3.22
N ASP A 302 0.28 -21.15 4.45
CA ASP A 302 0.80 -22.29 5.20
C ASP A 302 -0.32 -23.27 5.61
N ARG A 303 -1.55 -22.78 5.75
CA ARG A 303 -2.73 -23.60 6.07
C ARG A 303 -3.36 -24.24 4.84
N THR A 304 -3.41 -23.51 3.72
CA THR A 304 -4.07 -24.00 2.50
C THR A 304 -3.15 -24.78 1.57
N GLY A 305 -1.85 -24.47 1.58
CA GLY A 305 -0.92 -24.90 0.54
C GLY A 305 -1.19 -24.30 -0.85
N ASP A 306 -2.30 -23.57 -1.05
CA ASP A 306 -2.75 -23.03 -2.33
C ASP A 306 -2.32 -21.57 -2.52
N ARG A 307 -1.17 -21.40 -3.21
CA ARG A 307 -0.64 -20.08 -3.53
C ARG A 307 -1.54 -19.30 -4.51
N GLY A 308 -2.32 -19.98 -5.34
CA GLY A 308 -3.21 -19.37 -6.34
C GLY A 308 -4.33 -18.61 -5.66
N ILE A 309 -5.03 -19.25 -4.73
CA ILE A 309 -6.13 -18.63 -3.95
C ILE A 309 -5.61 -17.44 -3.13
N VAL A 310 -4.47 -17.59 -2.46
CA VAL A 310 -3.89 -16.48 -1.68
C VAL A 310 -3.54 -15.28 -2.57
N LYS A 311 -2.94 -15.52 -3.74
CA LYS A 311 -2.66 -14.45 -4.71
C LYS A 311 -3.94 -13.79 -5.24
N TYR A 312 -5.00 -14.59 -5.49
CA TYR A 312 -6.30 -14.07 -5.91
C TYR A 312 -6.89 -13.13 -4.85
N LEU A 313 -7.02 -13.57 -3.61
CA LEU A 313 -7.56 -12.76 -2.51
C LEU A 313 -6.78 -11.46 -2.33
N ARG A 314 -5.46 -11.51 -2.46
CA ARG A 314 -4.58 -10.34 -2.44
C ARG A 314 -4.71 -9.41 -3.66
N GLY A 315 -5.32 -9.87 -4.76
CA GLY A 315 -5.41 -9.13 -6.01
C GLY A 315 -4.09 -9.00 -6.78
N ASP A 316 -3.16 -9.94 -6.58
CA ASP A 316 -1.84 -9.94 -7.24
C ASP A 316 -1.84 -10.78 -8.53
N VAL A 317 -2.94 -11.44 -8.87
CA VAL A 317 -3.06 -12.34 -10.03
C VAL A 317 -3.50 -11.57 -11.27
N ALA A 318 -2.76 -11.72 -12.37
CA ALA A 318 -3.21 -11.36 -13.71
C ALA A 318 -4.29 -12.33 -14.21
N GLN A 319 -5.05 -11.91 -15.21
CA GLN A 319 -6.23 -12.63 -15.73
C GLN A 319 -5.95 -14.08 -16.16
N ASP A 320 -4.76 -14.34 -16.68
CA ASP A 320 -4.36 -15.62 -17.31
C ASP A 320 -4.33 -16.84 -16.37
N ILE A 321 -4.22 -16.63 -15.06
CA ILE A 321 -4.17 -17.77 -14.11
C ILE A 321 -5.57 -18.29 -13.76
N ILE A 322 -6.61 -17.46 -13.94
CA ILE A 322 -7.99 -17.81 -13.60
C ILE A 322 -8.70 -18.50 -14.75
N ASP A 323 -8.33 -18.20 -16.00
CA ASP A 323 -8.84 -18.91 -17.19
C ASP A 323 -8.48 -20.41 -17.18
N THR A 324 -7.51 -20.80 -16.34
CA THR A 324 -7.12 -22.20 -16.11
C THR A 324 -8.02 -22.90 -15.08
N TYR A 325 -8.79 -22.15 -14.28
CA TYR A 325 -9.71 -22.67 -13.25
C TYR A 325 -11.14 -22.37 -13.64
N THR A 326 -11.93 -23.41 -13.84
CA THR A 326 -13.31 -23.49 -14.30
C THR A 326 -14.33 -22.59 -13.61
N HIS A 327 -15.59 -22.58 -14.11
CA HIS A 327 -16.72 -21.74 -13.75
C HIS A 327 -17.09 -21.60 -12.25
N ASP A 328 -16.61 -22.50 -11.38
CA ASP A 328 -16.91 -22.53 -9.94
C ASP A 328 -15.80 -21.93 -9.04
N TRP A 329 -14.91 -21.11 -9.62
CA TRP A 329 -13.78 -20.54 -8.86
C TRP A 329 -14.20 -19.74 -7.63
N GLY A 330 -15.31 -18.99 -7.71
CA GLY A 330 -15.80 -18.18 -6.60
C GLY A 330 -16.21 -19.01 -5.39
N ASP A 331 -16.89 -20.14 -5.61
CA ASP A 331 -17.32 -21.04 -4.55
C ASP A 331 -16.14 -21.77 -3.92
N ARG A 332 -15.19 -22.20 -4.74
CA ARG A 332 -13.95 -22.81 -4.23
C ARG A 332 -13.11 -21.83 -3.40
N VAL A 333 -12.98 -20.58 -3.84
CA VAL A 333 -12.25 -19.55 -3.06
C VAL A 333 -12.89 -19.36 -1.70
N ARG A 334 -14.24 -19.30 -1.64
CA ARG A 334 -15.01 -19.18 -0.41
C ARG A 334 -14.76 -20.38 0.50
N GLU A 335 -14.96 -21.59 -0.01
CA GLU A 335 -14.78 -22.83 0.76
C GLU A 335 -13.37 -22.92 1.37
N VAL A 336 -12.35 -22.67 0.57
CA VAL A 336 -10.95 -22.70 1.04
C VAL A 336 -10.69 -21.58 2.05
N TYR A 337 -11.20 -20.37 1.81
CA TYR A 337 -11.04 -19.26 2.74
C TYR A 337 -11.70 -19.57 4.09
N GLU A 338 -12.98 -19.93 4.11
CA GLU A 338 -13.75 -20.22 5.33
C GLU A 338 -13.17 -21.39 6.13
N THR A 339 -12.64 -22.41 5.43
CA THR A 339 -12.02 -23.57 6.09
C THR A 339 -10.68 -23.26 6.75
N HIS A 340 -9.92 -22.32 6.20
CA HIS A 340 -8.51 -22.15 6.58
C HIS A 340 -8.18 -20.78 7.19
N ILE A 341 -9.08 -19.81 7.12
CA ILE A 341 -8.84 -18.51 7.77
C ILE A 341 -8.71 -18.72 9.30
N TYR A 342 -7.82 -17.98 9.91
CA TYR A 342 -7.67 -18.01 11.36
C TYR A 342 -8.77 -17.21 12.05
N GLU A 343 -9.24 -17.70 13.18
CA GLU A 343 -10.22 -17.00 14.02
C GLU A 343 -9.54 -15.82 14.75
N LEU A 344 -10.26 -14.72 14.86
CA LEU A 344 -9.93 -13.58 15.70
C LEU A 344 -11.07 -13.34 16.67
N PRO A 345 -10.81 -12.91 17.92
CA PRO A 345 -11.89 -12.72 18.89
C PRO A 345 -12.81 -11.60 18.44
N VAL A 346 -14.09 -11.84 18.48
CA VAL A 346 -15.11 -10.81 18.40
C VAL A 346 -15.13 -10.06 19.74
N ALA A 347 -15.27 -8.73 19.71
CA ALA A 347 -15.48 -8.00 20.96
C ALA A 347 -16.84 -8.40 21.52
N GLU A 348 -16.86 -9.10 22.66
CA GLU A 348 -18.09 -9.21 23.43
C GLU A 348 -18.52 -7.81 23.87
N TYR A 349 -19.27 -7.10 23.05
CA TYR A 349 -20.10 -5.99 23.49
C TYR A 349 -21.26 -6.56 24.32
N ARG A 350 -20.94 -7.12 25.49
CA ARG A 350 -22.00 -7.40 26.45
C ARG A 350 -22.60 -6.04 26.80
N SER A 351 -23.82 -5.85 26.30
CA SER A 351 -24.74 -4.85 26.78
C SER A 351 -24.80 -4.92 28.31
N THR A 352 -24.01 -4.09 28.99
CA THR A 352 -24.22 -3.77 30.40
C THR A 352 -25.35 -2.77 30.52
N CYS A 353 -26.48 -3.03 29.88
CA CYS A 353 -27.79 -2.55 30.27
C CYS A 353 -28.36 -3.55 31.28
N GLY A 354 -27.76 -3.55 32.47
CA GLY A 354 -28.37 -4.16 33.65
C GLY A 354 -29.29 -3.13 34.29
N VAL A 355 -30.59 -3.43 34.22
CA VAL A 355 -31.73 -3.05 35.08
C VAL A 355 -31.44 -1.99 36.14
#